data_cbdf1426472ec28c9754ae435f80a9c4
#
_entry.id   cbdf1426472ec28c9754ae435f80a9c4
#
_cell.length_a   1.000
_cell.length_b   1.000
_cell.length_c   1.000
_cell.angle_alpha   90.00
_cell.angle_beta   90.00
_cell.angle_gamma   90.00
#
_symmetry.space_group_name_H-M   'P 1'
#
loop_
_entity.id
_entity.type
_entity.pdbx_description
1 polymer ?
#
loop_
_entity_poly.entity_id
_entity_poly.type
_entity_poly.pdbx_seq_one_letter_code
_entity_poly.pdbx_strand_id
1 'polypeptide(L)'
;MLMPRSAESTNERLTDSPRVVVAIPEGQTSSESLETLTVRATRIGPQSYVEQVRVRGRTQASRHVQVRAEEPGRIVSDPIPRGSRVSQGDILCEIAVDNRQSNLLEALSRREQAEFEYEASLDLQERGLQSDVVVAQLKTALESSKAAISRAELALEKTKILAPFNGIVETRTVEIGDLLNAGTICASVLDDTPMLLVGLVPEQDVSGIQVGARVTGKLLSGEYVEGTVNYLARAADAISRSYRVEIEVDPIYENLREGITVELMVDTRDIQAHLIPSSALTLNDSGAIAVKTIDQNNLVSSHIIEIIGDNTSQLNPGIWVTGLNGSVNLITLGQEIVFPGQTVESNFDWDN
;
A
#
# COMPACT_ATOMS: atom_id res chain seq x y z
N MET A 1 2.93 -1.58 70.77
CA MET A 1 3.54 -2.30 71.87
C MET A 1 4.88 -2.82 71.41
N LEU A 2 5.82 -2.35 71.78
CA LEU A 2 7.17 -2.34 72.37
C LEU A 2 8.21 -1.62 71.51
N MET A 3 8.69 -0.60 72.09
CA MET A 3 9.89 0.19 71.82
C MET A 3 11.13 -0.55 72.34
N PRO A 4 12.30 0.07 72.38
CA PRO A 4 13.50 -0.08 71.58
C PRO A 4 14.69 -0.61 72.44
N ARG A 5 15.85 -0.79 71.83
CA ARG A 5 17.11 -0.83 72.62
C ARG A 5 18.24 -0.19 71.85
N SER A 6 18.66 0.94 72.45
CA SER A 6 19.93 1.60 72.30
C SER A 6 21.04 0.81 73.00
N ALA A 7 22.25 0.96 72.54
CA ALA A 7 23.53 1.02 73.24
C ALA A 7 24.66 0.69 72.26
N GLU A 8 25.81 1.15 72.19
CA GLU A 8 26.63 2.00 73.09
C GLU A 8 27.96 2.21 72.32
N SER A 9 28.49 3.37 72.48
CA SER A 9 29.77 3.82 71.96
C SER A 9 30.93 3.09 72.63
N THR A 10 31.94 2.69 71.90
CA THR A 10 33.25 2.43 72.45
C THR A 10 34.30 3.15 71.63
N ASN A 11 34.86 4.14 72.26
CA ASN A 11 35.96 4.95 71.84
C ASN A 11 37.26 4.22 72.17
N GLU A 12 38.08 3.90 71.18
CA GLU A 12 39.45 3.45 71.46
C GLU A 12 40.48 4.25 70.70
N ARG A 13 41.45 4.67 71.48
CA ARG A 13 42.44 5.68 71.18
C ARG A 13 43.54 5.19 70.25
N LEU A 14 43.89 6.14 69.42
CA LEU A 14 45.06 6.22 68.60
C LEU A 14 46.37 5.86 69.32
N THR A 15 47.18 5.06 68.65
CA THR A 15 48.65 5.04 68.88
C THR A 15 49.34 5.58 67.65
N ASP A 16 50.17 6.54 67.97
CA ASP A 16 51.11 7.30 67.17
C ASP A 16 52.10 6.37 66.41
N SER A 17 52.25 6.57 65.11
CA SER A 17 53.34 5.97 64.33
C SER A 17 54.05 7.03 63.47
N PRO A 18 55.37 7.01 63.40
CA PRO A 18 56.15 8.14 62.91
C PRO A 18 55.99 8.35 61.38
N ARG A 19 55.92 9.62 61.01
CA ARG A 19 56.01 10.07 59.59
C ARG A 19 57.37 9.78 59.01
N VAL A 20 57.42 8.88 58.06
CA VAL A 20 58.60 8.76 57.16
C VAL A 20 58.40 9.81 56.05
N VAL A 21 59.23 10.85 56.08
CA VAL A 21 59.36 11.81 54.99
C VAL A 21 60.17 11.14 53.88
N VAL A 22 59.48 10.67 52.82
CA VAL A 22 60.22 10.24 51.62
C VAL A 22 60.47 11.49 50.79
N ALA A 23 61.74 11.83 50.59
CA ALA A 23 62.15 12.88 49.65
C ALA A 23 61.76 12.50 48.23
N ILE A 24 61.01 13.35 47.60
CA ILE A 24 60.70 13.26 46.18
C ILE A 24 61.95 13.73 45.42
N PRO A 25 62.53 12.91 44.52
CA PRO A 25 63.60 13.42 43.67
C PRO A 25 62.97 14.36 42.61
N GLU A 26 63.41 15.60 42.61
CA GLU A 26 63.21 16.53 41.50
C GLU A 26 63.89 16.05 40.24
N GLY A 27 63.19 16.02 39.17
CA GLY A 27 63.75 16.07 37.83
C GLY A 27 63.70 14.80 37.03
N GLN A 28 62.65 14.67 36.26
CA GLN A 28 62.74 14.37 34.84
C GLN A 28 61.39 14.70 34.23
N THR A 29 61.25 15.88 33.67
CA THR A 29 60.28 16.18 32.63
C THR A 29 60.66 15.35 31.41
N SER A 30 60.22 14.11 31.39
CA SER A 30 60.13 13.36 30.16
C SER A 30 58.97 14.04 29.41
N SER A 31 59.29 14.80 28.39
CA SER A 31 58.33 15.06 27.32
C SER A 31 57.99 13.69 26.70
N GLU A 32 56.96 13.03 27.26
CA GLU A 32 56.28 11.96 26.53
C GLU A 32 55.84 12.59 25.22
N SER A 33 56.54 12.30 24.14
CA SER A 33 56.02 12.44 22.80
C SER A 33 54.72 11.63 22.81
N LEU A 34 53.58 12.33 22.84
CA LEU A 34 52.28 11.69 22.64
C LEU A 34 52.38 10.89 21.34
N GLU A 35 52.51 9.55 21.50
CA GLU A 35 52.47 8.67 20.34
C GLU A 35 51.19 8.98 19.58
N THR A 36 51.33 9.52 18.36
CA THR A 36 50.23 9.81 17.49
C THR A 36 49.54 8.48 17.16
N LEU A 37 48.32 8.32 17.63
CA LEU A 37 47.54 7.11 17.36
C LEU A 37 47.27 7.01 15.86
N THR A 38 47.55 5.84 15.28
CA THR A 38 47.24 5.57 13.87
C THR A 38 45.85 5.01 13.75
N VAL A 39 45.03 5.58 12.88
CA VAL A 39 43.66 5.14 12.58
C VAL A 39 43.50 4.83 11.10
N ARG A 40 42.60 3.91 10.78
CA ARG A 40 42.23 3.64 9.41
C ARG A 40 41.05 4.55 9.03
N ALA A 41 41.19 5.25 7.92
CA ALA A 41 40.13 6.10 7.39
C ALA A 41 39.78 5.74 5.94
N THR A 42 38.52 5.89 5.58
CA THR A 42 38.05 5.69 4.23
C THR A 42 37.28 6.95 3.79
N ARG A 43 37.58 7.42 2.59
CA ARG A 43 36.86 8.57 2.02
C ARG A 43 35.50 8.11 1.49
N ILE A 44 34.45 8.69 2.04
CA ILE A 44 33.06 8.45 1.61
C ILE A 44 32.41 9.75 1.13
N GLY A 45 31.52 9.66 0.18
CA GLY A 45 30.74 10.77 -0.32
C GLY A 45 29.24 10.52 -0.24
N PRO A 46 28.45 11.57 -0.37
CA PRO A 46 26.99 11.44 -0.44
C PRO A 46 26.58 10.69 -1.70
N GLN A 47 25.59 9.84 -1.56
CA GLN A 47 24.95 9.08 -2.64
C GLN A 47 23.45 9.26 -2.54
N SER A 48 22.77 9.16 -3.69
CA SER A 48 21.30 9.15 -3.72
C SER A 48 20.77 7.89 -3.03
N TYR A 49 19.92 8.07 -2.06
CA TYR A 49 19.21 7.03 -1.35
C TYR A 49 17.72 7.29 -1.44
N VAL A 50 16.97 6.31 -1.96
CA VAL A 50 15.51 6.36 -2.00
C VAL A 50 14.97 5.82 -0.69
N GLU A 51 14.38 6.69 0.11
CA GLU A 51 13.71 6.31 1.34
C GLU A 51 12.46 5.51 1.01
N GLN A 52 12.22 4.42 1.75
CA GLN A 52 11.09 3.52 1.51
C GLN A 52 10.24 3.34 2.76
N VAL A 53 8.94 3.41 2.57
CA VAL A 53 7.96 3.03 3.59
C VAL A 53 7.55 1.57 3.36
N ARG A 54 7.69 0.74 4.40
CA ARG A 54 7.28 -0.67 4.36
C ARG A 54 5.88 -0.83 4.91
N VAL A 55 5.00 -1.40 4.10
CA VAL A 55 3.58 -1.59 4.42
C VAL A 55 3.19 -3.04 4.17
N ARG A 56 2.46 -3.64 5.09
CA ARG A 56 1.85 -4.95 4.85
C ARG A 56 0.53 -4.78 4.10
N GLY A 57 0.35 -5.60 3.09
CA GLY A 57 -0.82 -5.57 2.23
C GLY A 57 -1.22 -6.95 1.73
N ARG A 58 -2.12 -6.93 0.77
CA ARG A 58 -2.58 -8.11 0.05
C ARG A 58 -2.90 -7.76 -1.39
N THR A 59 -2.88 -8.75 -2.24
CA THR A 59 -3.43 -8.64 -3.59
C THR A 59 -4.95 -8.56 -3.53
N GLN A 60 -5.53 -7.74 -4.38
CA GLN A 60 -6.97 -7.58 -4.50
C GLN A 60 -7.33 -7.39 -5.98
N ALA A 61 -8.42 -8.01 -6.43
CA ALA A 61 -8.97 -7.73 -7.74
C ALA A 61 -9.46 -6.28 -7.83
N SER A 62 -9.36 -5.67 -9.00
CA SER A 62 -9.86 -4.30 -9.20
C SER A 62 -11.37 -4.22 -8.98
N ARG A 63 -12.09 -5.26 -9.34
CA ARG A 63 -13.54 -5.41 -9.13
C ARG A 63 -13.89 -6.86 -8.82
N HIS A 64 -14.76 -7.05 -7.84
CA HIS A 64 -15.34 -8.36 -7.52
C HIS A 64 -16.82 -8.16 -7.26
N VAL A 65 -17.67 -8.58 -8.20
CA VAL A 65 -19.11 -8.32 -8.20
C VAL A 65 -19.91 -9.60 -8.18
N GLN A 66 -20.87 -9.67 -7.27
CA GLN A 66 -21.90 -10.71 -7.25
C GLN A 66 -23.01 -10.30 -8.21
N VAL A 67 -23.13 -11.00 -9.34
CA VAL A 67 -24.15 -10.76 -10.34
C VAL A 67 -25.44 -11.48 -9.91
N ARG A 68 -26.53 -10.70 -9.83
CA ARG A 68 -27.79 -11.16 -9.27
C ARG A 68 -28.89 -11.15 -10.33
N ALA A 69 -29.84 -12.10 -10.20
CA ALA A 69 -31.06 -12.08 -10.97
C ALA A 69 -31.88 -10.83 -10.62
N GLU A 70 -32.35 -10.10 -11.63
CA GLU A 70 -33.25 -8.95 -11.45
C GLU A 70 -34.72 -9.38 -11.51
N GLU A 71 -35.01 -10.46 -12.24
CA GLU A 71 -36.33 -11.05 -12.40
C GLU A 71 -36.38 -12.46 -11.83
N PRO A 72 -37.54 -12.89 -11.31
CA PRO A 72 -37.74 -14.29 -10.89
C PRO A 72 -37.93 -15.21 -12.09
N GLY A 73 -37.45 -16.45 -11.96
CA GLY A 73 -37.61 -17.48 -12.99
C GLY A 73 -36.77 -18.72 -12.74
N ARG A 74 -37.06 -19.80 -13.47
CA ARG A 74 -36.28 -21.03 -13.40
C ARG A 74 -35.12 -20.94 -14.37
N ILE A 75 -33.91 -21.40 -13.94
CA ILE A 75 -32.75 -21.52 -14.81
C ILE A 75 -32.99 -22.58 -15.90
N VAL A 76 -32.79 -22.19 -17.15
CA VAL A 76 -33.03 -23.03 -18.34
C VAL A 76 -31.78 -23.34 -19.16
N SER A 77 -30.68 -22.61 -18.92
CA SER A 77 -29.39 -22.86 -19.57
C SER A 77 -28.36 -23.35 -18.53
N ASP A 78 -27.35 -24.10 -18.96
CA ASP A 78 -26.22 -24.40 -18.09
C ASP A 78 -25.49 -23.11 -17.75
N PRO A 79 -25.41 -22.74 -16.45
CA PRO A 79 -24.65 -21.57 -16.05
C PRO A 79 -23.16 -21.74 -16.35
N ILE A 80 -22.46 -20.63 -16.65
CA ILE A 80 -21.05 -20.65 -16.97
C ILE A 80 -20.23 -21.34 -15.85
N PRO A 81 -19.29 -22.26 -16.18
CA PRO A 81 -18.46 -22.94 -15.21
C PRO A 81 -17.56 -21.97 -14.44
N ARG A 82 -17.26 -22.30 -13.16
CA ARG A 82 -16.25 -21.59 -12.37
C ARG A 82 -14.87 -21.67 -13.03
N GLY A 83 -14.11 -20.57 -12.96
CA GLY A 83 -12.80 -20.46 -13.60
C GLY A 83 -12.86 -20.06 -15.06
N SER A 84 -14.04 -19.98 -15.69
CA SER A 84 -14.16 -19.52 -17.07
C SER A 84 -13.89 -18.01 -17.17
N ARG A 85 -13.14 -17.61 -18.19
CA ARG A 85 -12.98 -16.19 -18.57
C ARG A 85 -14.21 -15.73 -19.36
N VAL A 86 -14.73 -14.58 -19.01
CA VAL A 86 -15.91 -13.98 -19.65
C VAL A 86 -15.62 -12.57 -20.11
N SER A 87 -16.31 -12.16 -21.17
CA SER A 87 -16.33 -10.78 -21.66
C SER A 87 -17.59 -10.07 -21.17
N GLN A 88 -17.54 -8.74 -21.11
CA GLN A 88 -18.71 -7.94 -20.81
C GLN A 88 -19.86 -8.28 -21.79
N GLY A 89 -21.03 -8.56 -21.23
CA GLY A 89 -22.22 -8.95 -22.00
C GLY A 89 -22.38 -10.45 -22.22
N ASP A 90 -21.42 -11.29 -21.85
CA ASP A 90 -21.59 -12.75 -21.91
C ASP A 90 -22.66 -13.22 -20.93
N ILE A 91 -23.46 -14.21 -21.33
CA ILE A 91 -24.54 -14.74 -20.51
C ILE A 91 -23.95 -15.65 -19.44
N LEU A 92 -24.10 -15.25 -18.19
CA LEU A 92 -23.66 -16.06 -17.02
C LEU A 92 -24.68 -17.15 -16.69
N CYS A 93 -25.97 -16.82 -16.71
CA CYS A 93 -27.08 -17.75 -16.62
C CYS A 93 -28.33 -17.12 -17.25
N GLU A 94 -29.30 -17.97 -17.64
CA GLU A 94 -30.52 -17.56 -18.28
C GLU A 94 -31.73 -18.19 -17.57
N ILE A 95 -32.73 -17.37 -17.26
CA ILE A 95 -34.00 -17.83 -16.69
C ILE A 95 -35.05 -17.98 -17.77
N ALA A 96 -36.05 -18.83 -17.50
CA ALA A 96 -37.16 -19.11 -18.41
C ALA A 96 -37.88 -17.81 -18.84
N VAL A 97 -38.12 -17.70 -20.11
CA VAL A 97 -38.87 -16.57 -20.70
C VAL A 97 -40.31 -16.54 -20.25
N ASP A 98 -40.91 -17.71 -20.03
CA ASP A 98 -42.32 -17.92 -19.63
C ASP A 98 -43.28 -17.10 -20.50
N ASN A 99 -44.17 -16.28 -19.90
CA ASN A 99 -45.14 -15.44 -20.58
C ASN A 99 -44.58 -14.08 -21.07
N ARG A 100 -43.31 -13.77 -20.82
CA ARG A 100 -42.70 -12.45 -21.16
C ARG A 100 -42.74 -12.17 -22.66
N GLN A 101 -42.49 -13.19 -23.48
CA GLN A 101 -42.58 -13.09 -24.93
C GLN A 101 -44.04 -12.77 -25.38
N SER A 102 -45.02 -13.42 -24.76
CA SER A 102 -46.44 -13.17 -25.07
C SER A 102 -46.88 -11.76 -24.62
N ASN A 103 -46.37 -11.29 -23.46
CA ASN A 103 -46.63 -9.94 -22.97
C ASN A 103 -46.04 -8.86 -23.91
N LEU A 104 -44.87 -9.12 -24.51
CA LEU A 104 -44.27 -8.22 -25.50
C LEU A 104 -45.13 -8.17 -26.77
N LEU A 105 -45.58 -9.33 -27.30
CA LEU A 105 -46.46 -9.39 -28.47
C LEU A 105 -47.79 -8.67 -28.23
N GLU A 106 -48.39 -8.84 -27.05
CA GLU A 106 -49.59 -8.11 -26.64
C GLU A 106 -49.38 -6.58 -26.60
N ALA A 107 -48.26 -6.13 -26.02
CA ALA A 107 -47.89 -4.71 -25.97
C ALA A 107 -47.70 -4.11 -27.37
N LEU A 108 -47.07 -4.87 -28.29
CA LEU A 108 -46.89 -4.47 -29.68
C LEU A 108 -48.25 -4.29 -30.39
N SER A 109 -49.21 -5.26 -30.25
CA SER A 109 -50.52 -5.19 -30.82
C SER A 109 -51.33 -4.00 -30.27
N ARG A 110 -51.24 -3.73 -28.98
CA ARG A 110 -51.88 -2.57 -28.34
C ARG A 110 -51.31 -1.23 -28.86
N ARG A 111 -50.04 -1.15 -29.11
CA ARG A 111 -49.44 0.04 -29.73
C ARG A 111 -49.96 0.25 -31.14
N GLU A 112 -50.00 -0.79 -31.97
CA GLU A 112 -50.48 -0.74 -33.35
C GLU A 112 -51.95 -0.24 -33.39
N GLN A 113 -52.82 -0.75 -32.50
CA GLN A 113 -54.19 -0.28 -32.35
C GLN A 113 -54.23 1.21 -31.95
N ALA A 114 -53.47 1.62 -30.90
CA ALA A 114 -53.49 3.00 -30.43
C ALA A 114 -52.91 3.99 -31.45
N GLU A 115 -51.96 3.56 -32.27
CA GLU A 115 -51.36 4.33 -33.37
C GLU A 115 -52.42 4.57 -34.47
N PHE A 116 -53.15 3.51 -34.89
CA PHE A 116 -54.26 3.61 -35.88
C PHE A 116 -55.34 4.54 -35.36
N GLU A 117 -55.81 4.41 -34.12
CA GLU A 117 -56.86 5.27 -33.53
C GLU A 117 -56.42 6.73 -33.48
N TYR A 118 -55.12 6.99 -33.12
CA TYR A 118 -54.61 8.35 -33.09
C TYR A 118 -54.46 8.97 -34.47
N GLU A 119 -53.96 8.24 -35.47
CA GLU A 119 -53.89 8.70 -36.85
C GLU A 119 -55.25 8.98 -37.44
N ALA A 120 -56.23 8.08 -37.23
CA ALA A 120 -57.65 8.31 -37.68
C ALA A 120 -58.24 9.55 -37.00
N SER A 121 -57.93 9.79 -35.73
CA SER A 121 -58.41 10.99 -35.01
C SER A 121 -57.80 12.27 -35.55
N LEU A 122 -56.53 12.26 -35.99
CA LEU A 122 -55.94 13.41 -36.67
C LEU A 122 -56.58 13.75 -37.99
N ASP A 123 -56.86 12.75 -38.82
CA ASP A 123 -57.61 12.96 -40.10
C ASP A 123 -59.01 13.55 -39.88
N LEU A 124 -59.74 13.08 -38.86
CA LEU A 124 -61.02 13.62 -38.47
C LEU A 124 -60.92 15.05 -37.92
N GLN A 125 -59.91 15.38 -37.17
CA GLN A 125 -59.61 16.72 -36.64
C GLN A 125 -59.39 17.73 -37.80
N GLU A 126 -58.54 17.35 -38.76
CA GLU A 126 -58.30 18.18 -39.96
C GLU A 126 -59.59 18.52 -40.73
N ARG A 127 -60.55 17.62 -40.70
CA ARG A 127 -61.91 17.82 -41.31
C ARG A 127 -62.86 18.54 -40.37
N GLY A 128 -62.45 18.96 -39.17
CA GLY A 128 -63.27 19.64 -38.19
C GLY A 128 -64.32 18.74 -37.48
N LEU A 129 -64.14 17.40 -37.55
CA LEU A 129 -65.05 16.39 -37.02
C LEU A 129 -64.64 15.82 -35.67
N GLN A 130 -63.46 16.20 -35.17
CA GLN A 130 -62.93 15.73 -33.93
C GLN A 130 -62.45 16.89 -33.08
N SER A 131 -62.54 16.79 -31.74
CA SER A 131 -62.08 17.81 -30.82
C SER A 131 -60.56 17.58 -30.44
N ASP A 132 -59.84 18.68 -30.16
CA ASP A 132 -58.45 18.67 -29.72
C ASP A 132 -58.25 17.81 -28.44
N VAL A 133 -59.29 17.77 -27.59
CA VAL A 133 -59.26 16.98 -26.35
C VAL A 133 -59.14 15.49 -26.62
N VAL A 134 -59.92 14.99 -27.60
CA VAL A 134 -59.96 13.57 -28.00
C VAL A 134 -58.62 13.19 -28.67
N VAL A 135 -58.10 14.05 -29.56
CA VAL A 135 -56.78 13.84 -30.16
C VAL A 135 -55.68 13.76 -29.09
N ALA A 136 -55.73 14.66 -28.11
CA ALA A 136 -54.74 14.64 -26.99
C ALA A 136 -54.87 13.36 -26.14
N GLN A 137 -56.12 12.86 -25.93
CA GLN A 137 -56.35 11.58 -25.21
C GLN A 137 -55.77 10.39 -25.97
N LEU A 138 -56.04 10.29 -27.29
CA LEU A 138 -55.49 9.20 -28.12
C LEU A 138 -53.96 9.25 -28.24
N LYS A 139 -53.39 10.44 -28.33
CA LYS A 139 -51.95 10.63 -28.25
C LYS A 139 -51.38 10.08 -26.94
N THR A 140 -52.03 10.38 -25.81
CA THR A 140 -51.61 9.87 -24.49
C THR A 140 -51.73 8.35 -24.43
N ALA A 141 -52.79 7.76 -25.04
CA ALA A 141 -52.94 6.31 -25.13
C ALA A 141 -51.80 5.65 -25.95
N LEU A 142 -51.41 6.27 -27.08
CA LEU A 142 -50.30 5.81 -27.89
C LEU A 142 -48.99 5.86 -27.10
N GLU A 143 -48.68 6.98 -26.43
CA GLU A 143 -47.47 7.09 -25.63
C GLU A 143 -47.44 6.08 -24.45
N SER A 144 -48.60 5.82 -23.82
CA SER A 144 -48.71 4.79 -22.78
C SER A 144 -48.47 3.38 -23.33
N SER A 145 -48.93 3.08 -24.56
CA SER A 145 -48.67 1.78 -25.21
C SER A 145 -47.17 1.60 -25.57
N LYS A 146 -46.49 2.65 -26.03
CA LYS A 146 -45.03 2.64 -26.26
C LYS A 146 -44.28 2.34 -24.96
N ALA A 147 -44.65 2.97 -23.86
CA ALA A 147 -44.06 2.71 -22.56
C ALA A 147 -44.31 1.25 -22.08
N ALA A 148 -45.47 0.66 -22.45
CA ALA A 148 -45.75 -0.75 -22.15
C ALA A 148 -44.79 -1.70 -22.92
N ILE A 149 -44.48 -1.40 -24.18
CA ILE A 149 -43.50 -2.17 -24.97
C ILE A 149 -42.12 -2.11 -24.28
N SER A 150 -41.64 -0.92 -23.96
CA SER A 150 -40.31 -0.79 -23.32
C SER A 150 -40.21 -1.57 -21.99
N ARG A 151 -41.30 -1.63 -21.20
CA ARG A 151 -41.36 -2.47 -19.99
C ARG A 151 -41.29 -3.96 -20.30
N ALA A 152 -42.01 -4.41 -21.35
CA ALA A 152 -42.04 -5.82 -21.74
C ALA A 152 -40.67 -6.26 -22.34
N GLU A 153 -40.03 -5.41 -23.14
CA GLU A 153 -38.70 -5.63 -23.69
C GLU A 153 -37.65 -5.75 -22.56
N LEU A 154 -37.67 -4.81 -21.59
CA LEU A 154 -36.76 -4.85 -20.44
C LEU A 154 -36.98 -6.12 -19.60
N ALA A 155 -38.23 -6.53 -19.36
CA ALA A 155 -38.51 -7.77 -18.62
C ALA A 155 -38.00 -9.02 -19.37
N LEU A 156 -37.99 -9.01 -20.69
CA LEU A 156 -37.43 -10.06 -21.52
C LEU A 156 -35.90 -10.02 -21.52
N GLU A 157 -35.30 -8.85 -21.65
CA GLU A 157 -33.83 -8.67 -21.55
C GLU A 157 -33.27 -9.18 -20.22
N LYS A 158 -33.95 -8.86 -19.12
CA LYS A 158 -33.57 -9.29 -17.76
C LYS A 158 -33.66 -10.79 -17.51
N THR A 159 -34.18 -11.58 -18.45
CA THR A 159 -34.10 -13.05 -18.37
C THR A 159 -32.67 -13.54 -18.58
N LYS A 160 -31.82 -12.76 -19.23
CA LYS A 160 -30.40 -13.04 -19.42
C LYS A 160 -29.59 -12.29 -18.39
N ILE A 161 -28.91 -13.01 -17.54
CA ILE A 161 -28.04 -12.45 -16.51
C ILE A 161 -26.63 -12.37 -17.10
N LEU A 162 -26.17 -11.14 -17.36
CA LEU A 162 -24.96 -10.88 -18.14
C LEU A 162 -23.78 -10.51 -17.26
N ALA A 163 -22.56 -10.79 -17.74
CA ALA A 163 -21.31 -10.33 -17.14
C ALA A 163 -21.22 -8.79 -17.25
N PRO A 164 -20.99 -8.07 -16.13
CA PRO A 164 -20.95 -6.59 -16.14
C PRO A 164 -19.62 -6.03 -16.69
N PHE A 165 -18.57 -6.84 -16.74
CA PHE A 165 -17.24 -6.51 -17.26
C PHE A 165 -16.48 -7.79 -17.63
N ASN A 166 -15.32 -7.63 -18.26
CA ASN A 166 -14.40 -8.74 -18.56
C ASN A 166 -13.78 -9.27 -17.28
N GLY A 167 -13.68 -10.59 -17.12
CA GLY A 167 -13.11 -11.17 -15.91
C GLY A 167 -13.20 -12.68 -15.85
N ILE A 168 -13.08 -13.24 -14.65
CA ILE A 168 -13.16 -14.66 -14.38
C ILE A 168 -14.38 -14.94 -13.48
N VAL A 169 -15.13 -16.00 -13.80
CA VAL A 169 -16.20 -16.49 -12.93
C VAL A 169 -15.60 -17.19 -11.73
N GLU A 170 -15.64 -16.53 -10.56
CA GLU A 170 -15.06 -17.06 -9.32
C GLU A 170 -16.00 -18.04 -8.62
N THR A 171 -17.27 -17.68 -8.49
CA THR A 171 -18.27 -18.57 -7.88
C THR A 171 -19.50 -18.69 -8.77
N ARG A 172 -20.11 -19.88 -8.74
CA ARG A 172 -21.41 -20.18 -9.29
C ARG A 172 -22.25 -20.80 -8.19
N THR A 173 -23.42 -20.21 -7.91
CA THR A 173 -24.26 -20.63 -6.79
C THR A 173 -25.55 -21.31 -7.24
N VAL A 174 -25.75 -21.42 -8.54
CA VAL A 174 -27.01 -21.91 -9.14
C VAL A 174 -26.75 -22.99 -10.17
N GLU A 175 -27.74 -23.86 -10.36
CA GLU A 175 -27.74 -24.96 -11.31
C GLU A 175 -28.98 -24.89 -12.23
N ILE A 176 -28.90 -25.61 -13.37
CA ILE A 176 -30.08 -25.74 -14.26
C ILE A 176 -31.26 -26.34 -13.48
N GLY A 177 -32.44 -25.71 -13.64
CA GLY A 177 -33.64 -26.13 -12.95
C GLY A 177 -33.92 -25.39 -11.63
N ASP A 178 -32.94 -24.68 -11.07
CA ASP A 178 -33.14 -23.86 -9.87
C ASP A 178 -34.16 -22.72 -10.13
N LEU A 179 -34.95 -22.41 -9.13
CA LEU A 179 -35.86 -21.29 -9.16
C LEU A 179 -35.23 -20.09 -8.47
N LEU A 180 -34.95 -19.03 -9.24
CA LEU A 180 -34.42 -17.78 -8.73
C LEU A 180 -35.53 -16.82 -8.32
N ASN A 181 -35.29 -16.05 -7.27
CA ASN A 181 -36.00 -14.84 -6.94
C ASN A 181 -35.16 -13.63 -7.31
N ALA A 182 -35.82 -12.47 -7.46
CA ALA A 182 -35.06 -11.22 -7.64
C ALA A 182 -34.08 -11.02 -6.47
N GLY A 183 -32.82 -10.66 -6.80
CA GLY A 183 -31.74 -10.54 -5.85
C GLY A 183 -30.91 -11.82 -5.56
N THR A 184 -31.34 -12.99 -6.06
CA THR A 184 -30.56 -14.23 -5.93
C THR A 184 -29.28 -14.14 -6.76
N ILE A 185 -28.13 -14.51 -6.17
CA ILE A 185 -26.83 -14.51 -6.85
C ILE A 185 -26.80 -15.64 -7.88
N CYS A 186 -26.49 -15.33 -9.12
CA CYS A 186 -26.21 -16.32 -10.16
C CYS A 186 -24.73 -16.75 -10.11
N ALA A 187 -23.84 -15.78 -10.23
CA ALA A 187 -22.41 -15.99 -10.22
C ALA A 187 -21.68 -14.76 -9.64
N SER A 188 -20.43 -14.92 -9.24
CA SER A 188 -19.55 -13.77 -9.00
C SER A 188 -18.50 -13.68 -10.11
N VAL A 189 -18.22 -12.46 -10.56
CA VAL A 189 -17.21 -12.15 -11.57
C VAL A 189 -16.14 -11.30 -10.93
N LEU A 190 -14.91 -11.71 -11.12
CA LEU A 190 -13.69 -11.08 -10.61
C LEU A 190 -12.90 -10.50 -11.77
N ASP A 191 -12.53 -9.21 -11.69
CA ASP A 191 -11.68 -8.55 -12.67
C ASP A 191 -10.22 -8.64 -12.19
N ASP A 192 -9.46 -9.48 -12.85
CA ASP A 192 -8.04 -9.74 -12.53
C ASP A 192 -7.07 -8.85 -13.31
N THR A 193 -7.56 -7.89 -14.09
CA THR A 193 -6.73 -7.06 -14.97
C THR A 193 -7.19 -5.58 -14.94
N PRO A 194 -6.46 -4.70 -14.27
CA PRO A 194 -5.26 -4.98 -13.47
C PRO A 194 -5.57 -5.54 -12.08
N MET A 195 -4.65 -6.34 -11.53
CA MET A 195 -4.66 -6.64 -10.10
C MET A 195 -4.13 -5.44 -9.31
N LEU A 196 -4.62 -5.30 -8.10
CA LEU A 196 -4.20 -4.26 -7.16
C LEU A 196 -3.44 -4.89 -5.98
N LEU A 197 -2.45 -4.16 -5.45
CA LEU A 197 -1.90 -4.41 -4.12
C LEU A 197 -2.51 -3.38 -3.18
N VAL A 198 -3.12 -3.85 -2.12
CA VAL A 198 -3.81 -2.98 -1.16
C VAL A 198 -3.13 -3.09 0.19
N GLY A 199 -2.68 -1.97 0.72
CA GLY A 199 -2.03 -1.87 2.02
C GLY A 199 -2.67 -0.81 2.92
N LEU A 200 -2.30 -0.86 4.20
CA LEU A 200 -2.71 0.11 5.20
C LEU A 200 -1.45 0.82 5.74
N VAL A 201 -1.33 2.09 5.44
CA VAL A 201 -0.21 2.95 5.81
C VAL A 201 -0.49 3.63 7.14
N PRO A 202 0.38 3.52 8.15
CA PRO A 202 0.23 4.25 9.41
C PRO A 202 0.24 5.77 9.21
N GLU A 203 -0.41 6.51 10.12
CA GLU A 203 -0.50 7.97 10.07
C GLU A 203 0.86 8.67 10.00
N GLN A 204 1.86 8.15 10.70
CA GLN A 204 3.22 8.70 10.72
C GLN A 204 3.93 8.65 9.36
N ASP A 205 3.59 7.66 8.52
CA ASP A 205 4.29 7.37 7.26
C ASP A 205 3.56 7.90 6.03
N VAL A 206 2.26 8.23 6.17
CA VAL A 206 1.39 8.61 5.03
C VAL A 206 1.84 9.87 4.32
N SER A 207 2.43 10.83 5.06
CA SER A 207 2.87 12.12 4.50
C SER A 207 4.00 11.99 3.48
N GLY A 208 4.77 10.89 3.53
CA GLY A 208 5.87 10.61 2.61
C GLY A 208 5.40 9.97 1.30
N ILE A 209 4.20 9.40 1.25
CA ILE A 209 3.70 8.67 0.08
C ILE A 209 2.94 9.60 -0.86
N GLN A 210 3.20 9.48 -2.15
CA GLN A 210 2.52 10.24 -3.20
C GLN A 210 1.89 9.30 -4.24
N VAL A 211 0.78 9.73 -4.83
CA VAL A 211 0.20 9.05 -6.00
C VAL A 211 1.21 9.14 -7.16
N GLY A 212 1.44 8.02 -7.83
CA GLY A 212 2.47 7.87 -8.85
C GLY A 212 3.83 7.37 -8.31
N ALA A 213 3.99 7.20 -6.98
CA ALA A 213 5.20 6.62 -6.40
C ALA A 213 5.36 5.16 -6.85
N ARG A 214 6.60 4.74 -7.12
CA ARG A 214 6.94 3.35 -7.44
C ARG A 214 6.82 2.48 -6.20
N VAL A 215 6.36 1.26 -6.38
CA VAL A 215 6.22 0.28 -5.31
C VAL A 215 6.79 -1.05 -5.77
N THR A 216 7.61 -1.63 -4.91
CA THR A 216 8.03 -3.03 -5.05
C THR A 216 7.27 -3.86 -4.01
N GLY A 217 6.50 -4.83 -4.46
CA GLY A 217 5.78 -5.77 -3.61
C GLY A 217 6.54 -7.10 -3.54
N LYS A 218 6.82 -7.58 -2.33
CA LYS A 218 7.36 -8.93 -2.11
C LYS A 218 6.24 -9.85 -1.65
N LEU A 219 5.88 -10.80 -2.49
CA LEU A 219 4.89 -11.82 -2.17
C LEU A 219 5.43 -12.81 -1.13
N LEU A 220 4.53 -13.46 -0.41
CA LEU A 220 4.91 -14.50 0.57
C LEU A 220 5.66 -15.68 -0.09
N SER A 221 5.45 -15.93 -1.38
CA SER A 221 6.21 -16.90 -2.18
C SER A 221 7.69 -16.54 -2.36
N GLY A 222 8.08 -15.29 -2.07
CA GLY A 222 9.40 -14.73 -2.33
C GLY A 222 9.52 -14.03 -3.69
N GLU A 223 8.49 -14.08 -4.52
CA GLU A 223 8.42 -13.41 -5.81
C GLU A 223 8.22 -11.89 -5.63
N TYR A 224 8.82 -11.08 -6.52
CA TYR A 224 8.68 -9.64 -6.51
C TYR A 224 7.76 -9.19 -7.63
N VAL A 225 6.90 -8.23 -7.33
CA VAL A 225 6.01 -7.57 -8.28
C VAL A 225 6.21 -6.07 -8.19
N GLU A 226 6.11 -5.38 -9.32
CA GLU A 226 6.25 -3.92 -9.38
C GLU A 226 4.91 -3.29 -9.73
N GLY A 227 4.74 -2.03 -9.33
CA GLY A 227 3.56 -1.26 -9.62
C GLY A 227 3.71 0.19 -9.17
N THR A 228 2.63 0.94 -9.32
CA THR A 228 2.58 2.36 -8.95
C THR A 228 1.39 2.65 -8.05
N VAL A 229 1.57 3.58 -7.10
CA VAL A 229 0.46 4.06 -6.26
C VAL A 229 -0.53 4.81 -7.15
N ASN A 230 -1.74 4.27 -7.30
CA ASN A 230 -2.82 4.91 -8.05
C ASN A 230 -3.83 5.60 -7.14
N TYR A 231 -3.92 5.18 -5.87
CA TYR A 231 -4.83 5.78 -4.90
C TYR A 231 -4.23 5.78 -3.49
N LEU A 232 -4.41 6.90 -2.78
CA LEU A 232 -4.10 7.06 -1.36
C LEU A 232 -5.32 7.69 -0.67
N ALA A 233 -5.87 7.01 0.32
CA ALA A 233 -7.03 7.48 1.05
C ALA A 233 -6.74 8.82 1.76
N ARG A 234 -7.72 9.72 1.75
CA ARG A 234 -7.64 11.01 2.45
C ARG A 234 -8.20 10.97 3.87
N ALA A 235 -8.91 9.89 4.20
CA ALA A 235 -9.45 9.65 5.53
C ALA A 235 -8.85 8.37 6.09
N ALA A 236 -8.40 8.42 7.35
CA ALA A 236 -7.94 7.24 8.05
C ALA A 236 -9.11 6.34 8.43
N ASP A 237 -8.88 5.05 8.46
CA ASP A 237 -9.77 4.10 9.10
C ASP A 237 -9.88 4.42 10.59
N ALA A 238 -11.09 4.50 11.12
CA ALA A 238 -11.36 4.97 12.47
C ALA A 238 -10.80 4.05 13.57
N ILE A 239 -10.60 2.78 13.28
CA ILE A 239 -10.15 1.76 14.22
C ILE A 239 -8.63 1.62 14.17
N SER A 240 -8.09 1.38 12.98
CA SER A 240 -6.65 1.13 12.79
C SER A 240 -5.81 2.40 12.68
N ARG A 241 -6.43 3.57 12.48
CA ARG A 241 -5.78 4.87 12.21
C ARG A 241 -4.76 4.80 11.08
N SER A 242 -5.09 4.02 10.08
CA SER A 242 -4.25 3.82 8.90
C SER A 242 -4.97 4.30 7.64
N TYR A 243 -4.20 4.66 6.65
CA TYR A 243 -4.69 5.12 5.35
C TYR A 243 -4.57 4.00 4.34
N ARG A 244 -5.65 3.71 3.62
CA ARG A 244 -5.64 2.75 2.53
C ARG A 244 -4.81 3.28 1.37
N VAL A 245 -3.86 2.49 0.90
CA VAL A 245 -3.11 2.71 -0.33
C VAL A 245 -3.44 1.60 -1.32
N GLU A 246 -3.66 1.96 -2.58
CA GLU A 246 -3.87 1.02 -3.68
C GLU A 246 -2.80 1.23 -4.73
N ILE A 247 -2.17 0.14 -5.10
CA ILE A 247 -1.09 0.08 -6.07
C ILE A 247 -1.57 -0.74 -7.26
N GLU A 248 -1.53 -0.18 -8.43
CA GLU A 248 -1.78 -0.89 -9.66
C GLU A 248 -0.54 -1.69 -10.06
N VAL A 249 -0.69 -3.00 -10.21
CA VAL A 249 0.39 -3.91 -10.57
C VAL A 249 0.67 -3.81 -12.06
N ASP A 250 1.92 -3.79 -12.44
CA ASP A 250 2.32 -3.77 -13.84
C ASP A 250 1.78 -4.98 -14.61
N PRO A 251 1.28 -4.81 -15.86
CA PRO A 251 0.59 -5.86 -16.60
C PRO A 251 1.44 -7.08 -16.93
N ILE A 252 2.77 -7.02 -16.74
CA ILE A 252 3.67 -8.15 -16.96
C ILE A 252 3.51 -9.27 -15.93
N TYR A 253 2.89 -8.98 -14.79
CA TYR A 253 2.65 -9.95 -13.71
C TYR A 253 1.27 -10.60 -13.89
N GLU A 254 1.21 -11.54 -14.81
CA GLU A 254 0.00 -12.34 -15.03
C GLU A 254 -0.16 -13.41 -13.93
N ASN A 255 -1.38 -13.86 -13.71
CA ASN A 255 -1.73 -14.95 -12.78
C ASN A 255 -1.62 -14.64 -11.27
N LEU A 256 -1.59 -13.38 -10.86
CA LEU A 256 -1.77 -13.05 -9.46
C LEU A 256 -3.19 -13.42 -9.01
N ARG A 257 -3.28 -14.09 -7.85
CA ARG A 257 -4.57 -14.40 -7.23
C ARG A 257 -4.93 -13.37 -6.17
N GLU A 258 -6.21 -13.14 -5.97
CA GLU A 258 -6.71 -12.29 -4.88
C GLU A 258 -6.40 -12.92 -3.52
N GLY A 259 -6.06 -12.07 -2.52
CA GLY A 259 -5.87 -12.48 -1.13
C GLY A 259 -4.45 -12.91 -0.75
N ILE A 260 -3.48 -12.87 -1.66
CA ILE A 260 -2.08 -13.18 -1.34
C ILE A 260 -1.48 -12.04 -0.50
N THR A 261 -0.86 -12.40 0.61
CA THR A 261 -0.14 -11.43 1.45
C THR A 261 1.11 -10.91 0.72
N VAL A 262 1.32 -9.61 0.82
CA VAL A 262 2.45 -8.91 0.19
C VAL A 262 3.07 -7.91 1.17
N GLU A 263 4.39 -7.81 1.17
CA GLU A 263 5.12 -6.71 1.80
C GLU A 263 5.42 -5.66 0.72
N LEU A 264 4.89 -4.47 0.91
CA LEU A 264 5.01 -3.34 -0.01
C LEU A 264 6.15 -2.44 0.46
N MET A 265 7.05 -2.11 -0.43
CA MET A 265 8.11 -1.12 -0.27
C MET A 265 7.77 0.05 -1.20
N VAL A 266 7.26 1.13 -0.62
CA VAL A 266 6.81 2.33 -1.34
C VAL A 266 7.94 3.34 -1.35
N ASP A 267 8.41 3.71 -2.52
CA ASP A 267 9.42 4.76 -2.68
C ASP A 267 8.79 6.12 -2.31
N THR A 268 9.48 6.86 -1.42
CA THR A 268 8.97 8.15 -0.95
C THR A 268 9.78 9.31 -1.50
N ARG A 269 10.91 9.59 -0.92
CA ARG A 269 11.77 10.71 -1.31
C ARG A 269 13.20 10.27 -1.57
N ASP A 270 13.84 10.97 -2.49
CA ASP A 270 15.24 10.84 -2.76
C ASP A 270 16.03 11.81 -1.88
N ILE A 271 16.94 11.28 -1.08
CA ILE A 271 17.76 12.06 -0.17
C ILE A 271 19.24 11.74 -0.38
N GLN A 272 20.09 12.72 -0.07
CA GLN A 272 21.54 12.50 -0.06
C GLN A 272 21.94 11.85 1.27
N ALA A 273 22.49 10.65 1.21
CA ALA A 273 22.90 9.87 2.37
C ALA A 273 24.31 9.30 2.16
N HIS A 274 24.92 8.84 3.25
CA HIS A 274 26.21 8.19 3.20
C HIS A 274 26.06 6.71 3.54
N LEU A 275 26.64 5.86 2.72
CA LEU A 275 26.75 4.43 3.04
C LEU A 275 28.02 4.21 3.85
N ILE A 276 27.87 3.71 5.07
CA ILE A 276 28.97 3.47 6.00
C ILE A 276 28.99 2.02 6.47
N PRO A 277 30.16 1.45 6.76
CA PRO A 277 30.24 0.16 7.45
C PRO A 277 29.63 0.27 8.86
N SER A 278 28.86 -0.72 9.28
CA SER A 278 28.26 -0.74 10.63
C SER A 278 29.32 -0.72 11.75
N SER A 279 30.54 -1.19 11.47
CA SER A 279 31.66 -1.13 12.38
C SER A 279 32.16 0.28 12.68
N ALA A 280 31.84 1.28 11.86
CA ALA A 280 32.25 2.68 12.07
C ALA A 280 31.36 3.44 13.07
N LEU A 281 30.25 2.82 13.50
CA LEU A 281 29.35 3.42 14.49
C LEU A 281 30.03 3.51 15.86
N THR A 282 29.84 4.65 16.53
CA THR A 282 30.24 4.89 17.91
C THR A 282 29.10 5.58 18.67
N LEU A 283 29.25 5.68 19.98
CA LEU A 283 28.40 6.54 20.79
C LEU A 283 29.22 7.78 21.20
N ASN A 284 28.58 8.93 21.17
CA ASN A 284 29.16 10.14 21.74
C ASN A 284 28.94 10.19 23.26
N ASP A 285 29.50 11.20 23.92
CA ASP A 285 29.42 11.39 25.37
C ASP A 285 27.99 11.54 25.91
N SER A 286 27.05 11.93 25.06
CA SER A 286 25.60 12.01 25.40
C SER A 286 24.84 10.70 25.14
N GLY A 287 25.48 9.65 24.64
CA GLY A 287 24.88 8.38 24.28
C GLY A 287 24.17 8.38 22.94
N ALA A 288 24.30 9.44 22.12
CA ALA A 288 23.78 9.47 20.76
C ALA A 288 24.69 8.71 19.79
N ILE A 289 24.06 8.09 18.77
CA ILE A 289 24.79 7.41 17.70
C ILE A 289 25.58 8.44 16.89
N ALA A 290 26.87 8.19 16.73
CA ALA A 290 27.79 9.09 16.06
C ALA A 290 28.80 8.31 15.22
N VAL A 291 29.51 9.04 14.37
CA VAL A 291 30.70 8.56 13.66
C VAL A 291 31.85 9.54 13.86
N LYS A 292 33.04 9.06 13.74
CA LYS A 292 34.23 9.89 13.82
C LYS A 292 34.87 10.07 12.45
N THR A 293 35.20 11.31 12.13
CA THR A 293 35.80 11.71 10.85
C THR A 293 37.12 12.43 11.10
N ILE A 294 37.96 12.52 10.09
CA ILE A 294 39.22 13.22 10.12
C ILE A 294 39.16 14.37 9.12
N ASP A 295 39.59 15.55 9.55
CA ASP A 295 39.72 16.71 8.67
C ASP A 295 41.06 16.70 7.89
N GLN A 296 41.31 17.75 7.10
CA GLN A 296 42.56 17.93 6.33
C GLN A 296 43.81 18.11 7.21
N ASN A 297 43.64 18.45 8.48
CA ASN A 297 44.71 18.63 9.48
C ASN A 297 44.91 17.38 10.36
N ASN A 298 44.29 16.25 9.99
CA ASN A 298 44.27 15.03 10.77
C ASN A 298 43.61 15.16 12.15
N LEU A 299 42.70 16.14 12.31
CA LEU A 299 41.96 16.35 13.55
C LEU A 299 40.67 15.52 13.56
N VAL A 300 40.43 14.78 14.63
CA VAL A 300 39.23 13.94 14.81
C VAL A 300 38.04 14.81 15.17
N SER A 301 36.93 14.61 14.46
CA SER A 301 35.63 15.23 14.75
C SER A 301 34.56 14.15 14.91
N SER A 302 33.64 14.36 15.84
CA SER A 302 32.49 13.47 16.05
C SER A 302 31.24 14.10 15.46
N HIS A 303 30.48 13.34 14.67
CA HIS A 303 29.24 13.77 14.04
C HIS A 303 28.09 12.86 14.47
N ILE A 304 27.03 13.45 15.01
CA ILE A 304 25.80 12.73 15.30
C ILE A 304 25.14 12.39 13.97
N ILE A 305 24.72 11.16 13.83
CA ILE A 305 24.11 10.64 12.62
C ILE A 305 22.75 10.00 12.93
N GLU A 306 21.92 9.93 11.91
CA GLU A 306 20.64 9.19 11.95
C GLU A 306 20.71 8.04 10.94
N ILE A 307 20.39 6.83 11.40
CA ILE A 307 20.33 5.64 10.55
C ILE A 307 18.98 5.64 9.84
N ILE A 308 18.99 5.60 8.51
CA ILE A 308 17.80 5.66 7.67
C ILE A 308 17.52 4.37 6.90
N GLY A 309 18.45 3.42 6.89
CA GLY A 309 18.26 2.14 6.24
C GLY A 309 19.49 1.24 6.27
N ASP A 310 19.25 -0.03 5.94
CA ASP A 310 20.28 -1.05 5.84
C ASP A 310 20.60 -1.35 4.38
N ASN A 311 21.88 -1.56 4.07
CA ASN A 311 22.31 -2.13 2.79
C ASN A 311 22.81 -3.56 3.02
N THR A 312 21.97 -4.53 2.66
CA THR A 312 22.27 -5.97 2.78
C THR A 312 22.97 -6.54 1.54
N SER A 313 23.38 -5.69 0.59
CA SER A 313 24.11 -6.12 -0.59
C SER A 313 25.40 -6.83 -0.22
N GLN A 314 25.68 -7.99 -0.83
CA GLN A 314 26.91 -8.74 -0.61
C GLN A 314 28.17 -7.99 -1.07
N LEU A 315 28.03 -7.06 -2.01
CA LEU A 315 29.16 -6.29 -2.56
C LEU A 315 29.59 -5.14 -1.65
N ASN A 316 28.64 -4.46 -0.99
CA ASN A 316 28.93 -3.34 -0.09
C ASN A 316 27.93 -3.35 1.09
N PRO A 317 28.09 -4.30 2.03
CA PRO A 317 27.23 -4.32 3.21
C PRO A 317 27.48 -3.10 4.08
N GLY A 318 26.42 -2.48 4.59
CA GLY A 318 26.54 -1.27 5.41
C GLY A 318 25.21 -0.71 5.83
N ILE A 319 25.25 0.48 6.35
CA ILE A 319 24.06 1.24 6.76
C ILE A 319 24.04 2.61 6.08
N TRP A 320 22.87 3.04 5.71
CA TRP A 320 22.65 4.38 5.19
C TRP A 320 22.41 5.35 6.35
N VAL A 321 23.14 6.45 6.33
CA VAL A 321 23.06 7.46 7.39
C VAL A 321 22.94 8.87 6.82
N THR A 322 22.27 9.75 7.57
CA THR A 322 22.26 11.20 7.39
C THR A 322 23.02 11.90 8.53
N GLY A 323 23.25 13.20 8.39
CA GLY A 323 23.98 14.00 9.40
C GLY A 323 25.42 14.32 9.00
N LEU A 324 25.94 13.77 7.90
CA LEU A 324 27.24 14.12 7.33
C LEU A 324 27.06 15.08 6.13
N ASN A 325 27.97 16.01 5.96
CA ASN A 325 27.94 16.98 4.87
C ASN A 325 29.09 16.77 3.87
N GLY A 326 28.74 16.59 2.60
CA GLY A 326 29.71 16.43 1.52
C GLY A 326 30.57 15.15 1.67
N SER A 327 31.76 15.15 1.09
CA SER A 327 32.70 14.02 1.22
C SER A 327 33.50 14.15 2.51
N VAL A 328 33.55 13.08 3.29
CA VAL A 328 34.24 13.01 4.58
C VAL A 328 35.21 11.83 4.62
N ASN A 329 36.28 11.94 5.42
CA ASN A 329 37.19 10.83 5.72
C ASN A 329 36.70 10.17 7.00
N LEU A 330 35.98 9.05 6.86
CA LEU A 330 35.36 8.30 7.94
C LEU A 330 36.41 7.39 8.59
N ILE A 331 36.54 7.42 9.92
CA ILE A 331 37.37 6.45 10.65
C ILE A 331 36.60 5.11 10.68
N THR A 332 37.22 4.07 10.12
CA THR A 332 36.63 2.73 10.04
C THR A 332 37.27 1.71 10.99
N LEU A 333 38.47 2.04 11.51
CA LEU A 333 39.16 1.27 12.53
C LEU A 333 39.95 2.22 13.46
N GLY A 334 39.90 1.97 14.76
CA GLY A 334 40.53 2.83 15.78
C GLY A 334 39.59 3.92 16.31
N GLN A 335 38.31 3.95 15.87
CA GLN A 335 37.33 4.94 16.31
C GLN A 335 37.08 4.93 17.83
N GLU A 336 37.24 3.80 18.50
CA GLU A 336 37.00 3.68 19.95
C GLU A 336 38.11 4.27 20.81
N ILE A 337 39.33 4.35 20.27
CA ILE A 337 40.54 4.78 21.03
C ILE A 337 40.90 6.25 20.82
N VAL A 338 40.25 6.95 19.91
CA VAL A 338 40.50 8.37 19.60
C VAL A 338 39.35 9.26 20.08
N PHE A 339 39.65 10.50 20.42
CA PHE A 339 38.69 11.46 20.97
C PHE A 339 38.54 12.68 20.04
N PRO A 340 37.38 13.34 20.01
CA PRO A 340 37.22 14.57 19.28
C PRO A 340 38.25 15.63 19.70
N GLY A 341 38.86 16.32 18.72
CA GLY A 341 39.93 17.28 18.96
C GLY A 341 41.33 16.68 19.04
N GLN A 342 41.50 15.39 18.95
CA GLN A 342 42.81 14.72 18.93
C GLN A 342 43.37 14.70 17.50
N THR A 343 44.67 14.93 17.36
CA THR A 343 45.39 14.73 16.10
C THR A 343 45.82 13.28 15.98
N VAL A 344 45.57 12.65 14.84
CA VAL A 344 45.86 11.23 14.57
C VAL A 344 46.63 11.09 13.27
N GLU A 345 47.32 9.98 13.10
CA GLU A 345 47.92 9.58 11.83
C GLU A 345 46.87 8.74 11.06
N SER A 346 46.49 9.18 9.88
CA SER A 346 45.48 8.50 9.06
C SER A 346 46.13 7.58 8.03
N ASN A 347 45.70 6.33 8.00
CA ASN A 347 46.09 5.38 6.96
C ASN A 347 44.88 5.12 6.06
N PHE A 348 45.01 5.41 4.75
CA PHE A 348 43.99 5.21 3.71
C PHE A 348 44.28 3.96 2.84
N ASP A 349 45.47 3.35 2.97
CA ASP A 349 45.92 2.23 2.15
C ASP A 349 45.51 0.88 2.77
N TRP A 350 44.26 0.46 2.53
CA TRP A 350 43.80 -0.90 2.84
C TRP A 350 42.80 -1.40 1.80
N ASP A 351 43.13 -1.25 0.54
CA ASP A 351 42.55 -2.08 -0.51
C ASP A 351 43.37 -3.36 -0.62
N ASN A 352 42.98 -4.38 0.19
CA ASN A 352 43.27 -5.80 -0.07
C ASN A 352 42.27 -6.67 0.70
#